data_030a6e252da47aa7b2d56187651df4f2
#
_entry.id   030a6e252da47aa7b2d56187651df4f2
#
_cell.length_a   1.000
_cell.length_b   1.000
_cell.length_c   1.000
_cell.angle_alpha   90.00
_cell.angle_beta   90.00
_cell.angle_gamma   90.00
#
_symmetry.space_group_name_H-M   'P 1'
#
loop_
_entity.id
_entity.type
_entity.pdbx_description
1 polymer ?
#
loop_
_entity_poly.entity_id
_entity_poly.type
_entity_poly.pdbx_seq_one_letter_code
_entity_poly.pdbx_strand_id
1 'polypeptide(L)'
;GMDVETAVRNKLPVVYLIYNNSSWLAGEGEIYYGDQMRLPDGRPGNPMLLSDVRYDKLFETFGCHVEHVTEPQGIRPALERSFKSGKTSVINVVMDRHVYHPMTLRIGAAHRFMDPARMPEMGRRLAYPELFEKEKEGASAR
;
A
#
# COMPACT_ATOMS: atom_id res chain seq x y z
N GLY A 1 -4.11 7.32 15.11
CA GLY A 1 -4.24 8.79 14.97
C GLY A 1 -4.07 9.55 16.26
N MET A 2 -4.60 9.03 17.37
CA MET A 2 -4.56 9.73 18.67
C MET A 2 -3.15 9.86 19.25
N ASP A 3 -2.22 8.98 18.88
CA ASP A 3 -0.80 9.12 19.28
C ASP A 3 -0.16 10.38 18.70
N VAL A 4 -0.57 10.79 17.48
CA VAL A 4 -0.12 12.05 16.86
C VAL A 4 -0.66 13.25 17.65
N GLU A 5 -1.94 13.24 18.04
CA GLU A 5 -2.52 14.28 18.90
C GLU A 5 -1.74 14.37 20.23
N THR A 6 -1.47 13.23 20.85
CA THR A 6 -0.68 13.16 22.09
C THR A 6 0.71 13.77 21.91
N ALA A 7 1.38 13.49 20.79
CA ALA A 7 2.70 14.08 20.50
C ALA A 7 2.60 15.60 20.33
N VAL A 8 1.58 16.10 19.63
CA VAL A 8 1.34 17.54 19.47
C VAL A 8 1.09 18.21 20.81
N ARG A 9 0.18 17.68 21.60
CA ARG A 9 -0.19 18.23 22.92
C ARG A 9 0.99 18.28 23.88
N ASN A 10 1.91 17.31 23.79
CA ASN A 10 3.13 17.27 24.60
C ASN A 10 4.34 17.95 23.91
N LYS A 11 4.13 18.61 22.76
CA LYS A 11 5.17 19.34 22.01
C LYS A 11 6.39 18.46 21.67
N LEU A 12 6.14 17.19 21.33
CA LEU A 12 7.21 16.26 20.97
C LEU A 12 7.54 16.42 19.47
N PRO A 13 8.81 16.68 19.10
CA PRO A 13 9.21 16.87 17.70
C PRO A 13 9.39 15.51 16.98
N VAL A 14 8.34 14.73 16.90
CA VAL A 14 8.34 13.42 16.23
C VAL A 14 7.98 13.61 14.77
N VAL A 15 8.66 12.91 13.87
CA VAL A 15 8.34 12.87 12.44
C VAL A 15 7.70 11.51 12.11
N TYR A 16 6.43 11.54 11.71
CA TYR A 16 5.69 10.38 11.22
C TYR A 16 5.74 10.34 9.70
N LEU A 17 6.19 9.21 9.15
CA LEU A 17 6.14 8.92 7.72
C LEU A 17 4.98 7.96 7.45
N ILE A 18 4.04 8.36 6.62
CA ILE A 18 2.92 7.52 6.18
C ILE A 18 3.21 7.08 4.74
N TYR A 19 3.49 5.79 4.55
CA TYR A 19 3.56 5.18 3.24
C TYR A 19 2.14 4.87 2.76
N ASN A 20 1.57 5.83 2.01
CA ASN A 20 0.17 5.79 1.61
C ASN A 20 0.02 5.18 0.21
N ASN A 21 -0.30 3.91 0.16
CA ASN A 21 -0.64 3.20 -1.07
C ASN A 21 -2.17 3.11 -1.30
N SER A 22 -2.97 3.80 -0.51
CA SER A 22 -4.45 3.77 -0.56
C SER A 22 -5.02 2.34 -0.52
N SER A 23 -4.33 1.44 0.20
CA SER A 23 -4.73 0.03 0.30
C SER A 23 -4.35 -0.56 1.66
N TRP A 24 -5.09 -1.59 2.07
CA TRP A 24 -4.72 -2.47 3.17
C TRP A 24 -3.73 -3.53 2.70
N LEU A 25 -2.98 -4.12 3.62
CA LEU A 25 -2.11 -5.27 3.40
C LEU A 25 -0.96 -5.03 2.40
N ALA A 26 -0.41 -3.82 2.33
CA ALA A 26 0.82 -3.51 1.58
C ALA A 26 0.88 -4.13 0.16
N GLY A 27 -0.22 -4.09 -0.58
CA GLY A 27 -0.33 -4.64 -1.94
C GLY A 27 -0.85 -6.08 -2.01
N GLU A 28 -0.99 -6.80 -0.89
CA GLU A 28 -1.57 -8.16 -0.90
C GLU A 28 -3.00 -8.16 -1.41
N GLY A 29 -3.76 -7.10 -1.17
CA GLY A 29 -5.12 -6.94 -1.68
C GLY A 29 -5.19 -7.04 -3.20
N GLU A 30 -4.20 -6.50 -3.91
CA GLU A 30 -4.10 -6.60 -5.37
C GLU A 30 -3.81 -8.05 -5.81
N ILE A 31 -3.01 -8.80 -5.06
CA ILE A 31 -2.67 -10.20 -5.35
C ILE A 31 -3.91 -11.09 -5.19
N TYR A 32 -4.71 -10.86 -4.14
CA TYR A 32 -5.84 -11.72 -3.82
C TYR A 32 -7.13 -11.33 -4.52
N TYR A 33 -7.39 -10.04 -4.64
CA TYR A 33 -8.67 -9.54 -5.12
C TYR A 33 -8.58 -8.89 -6.51
N GLY A 34 -7.46 -8.25 -6.82
CA GLY A 34 -7.21 -7.54 -8.08
C GLY A 34 -8.19 -6.39 -8.32
N ASP A 35 -7.91 -5.61 -9.36
CA ASP A 35 -8.77 -4.49 -9.78
C ASP A 35 -10.08 -4.97 -10.47
N GLN A 36 -10.14 -6.25 -10.83
CA GLN A 36 -11.26 -6.81 -11.58
C GLN A 36 -12.43 -7.26 -10.69
N MET A 37 -12.21 -7.36 -9.38
CA MET A 37 -13.26 -7.72 -8.45
C MET A 37 -14.37 -6.68 -8.45
N ARG A 38 -15.59 -7.12 -8.60
CA ARG A 38 -16.78 -6.27 -8.57
C ARG A 38 -17.71 -6.72 -7.45
N LEU A 39 -18.29 -5.74 -6.78
CA LEU A 39 -19.41 -5.96 -5.88
C LEU A 39 -20.67 -6.32 -6.70
N PRO A 40 -21.70 -6.92 -6.07
CA PRO A 40 -22.96 -7.23 -6.76
C PRO A 40 -23.63 -6.04 -7.45
N ASP A 41 -23.35 -4.83 -7.01
CA ASP A 41 -23.84 -3.57 -7.59
C ASP A 41 -22.93 -3.01 -8.71
N GLY A 42 -21.90 -3.75 -9.12
CA GLY A 42 -20.98 -3.40 -10.20
C GLY A 42 -19.85 -2.44 -9.83
N ARG A 43 -19.83 -1.90 -8.61
CA ARG A 43 -18.72 -1.05 -8.15
C ARG A 43 -17.43 -1.87 -8.02
N PRO A 44 -16.26 -1.24 -8.12
CA PRO A 44 -15.00 -1.89 -7.75
C PRO A 44 -15.13 -2.52 -6.37
N GLY A 45 -14.83 -3.81 -6.26
CA GLY A 45 -15.14 -4.61 -5.09
C GLY A 45 -13.94 -5.07 -4.29
N ASN A 46 -12.74 -4.60 -4.62
CA ASN A 46 -11.57 -4.93 -3.81
C ASN A 46 -11.72 -4.30 -2.40
N PRO A 47 -12.02 -5.11 -1.36
CA PRO A 47 -12.28 -4.59 -0.02
C PRO A 47 -11.01 -4.02 0.64
N MET A 48 -9.85 -4.23 0.03
CA MET A 48 -8.57 -3.73 0.51
C MET A 48 -8.27 -2.32 -0.01
N LEU A 49 -9.01 -1.85 -1.02
CA LEU A 49 -8.84 -0.48 -1.51
C LEU A 49 -9.46 0.52 -0.54
N LEU A 50 -8.68 1.52 -0.21
CA LEU A 50 -9.12 2.69 0.54
C LEU A 50 -9.32 3.87 -0.40
N SER A 51 -10.12 4.85 0.03
CA SER A 51 -10.16 6.15 -0.64
C SER A 51 -8.79 6.84 -0.53
N ASP A 52 -8.52 7.75 -1.47
CA ASP A 52 -7.28 8.55 -1.46
C ASP A 52 -7.32 9.56 -0.31
N VAL A 53 -6.96 9.09 0.89
CA VAL A 53 -6.99 9.92 2.09
C VAL A 53 -5.78 10.83 2.12
N ARG A 54 -6.02 12.10 2.24
CA ARG A 54 -5.03 13.14 2.49
C ARG A 54 -4.70 13.19 3.98
N TYR A 55 -3.86 12.27 4.44
CA TYR A 55 -3.44 12.19 5.83
C TYR A 55 -2.71 13.46 6.30
N ASP A 56 -1.95 14.11 5.42
CA ASP A 56 -1.36 15.41 5.70
C ASP A 56 -2.44 16.43 6.12
N LYS A 57 -3.54 16.53 5.38
CA LYS A 57 -4.65 17.44 5.71
C LYS A 57 -5.37 17.04 7.00
N LEU A 58 -5.52 15.75 7.25
CA LEU A 58 -6.12 15.27 8.49
C LEU A 58 -5.30 15.72 9.70
N PHE A 59 -3.99 15.53 9.69
CA PHE A 59 -3.12 15.85 10.82
C PHE A 59 -2.75 17.33 10.90
N GLU A 60 -2.89 18.10 9.82
CA GLU A 60 -2.79 19.56 9.84
C GLU A 60 -3.78 20.17 10.84
N THR A 61 -4.98 19.58 10.99
CA THR A 61 -6.00 20.03 11.94
C THR A 61 -5.58 19.91 13.41
N PHE A 62 -4.62 19.03 13.70
CA PHE A 62 -4.04 18.90 15.05
C PHE A 62 -2.90 19.88 15.32
N GLY A 63 -2.50 20.68 14.31
CA GLY A 63 -1.40 21.64 14.42
C GLY A 63 -0.02 21.06 14.07
N CYS A 64 0.03 19.90 13.43
CA CYS A 64 1.27 19.32 12.91
C CYS A 64 1.88 20.19 11.81
N HIS A 65 3.20 20.14 11.67
CA HIS A 65 3.82 20.42 10.38
C HIS A 65 3.51 19.28 9.42
N VAL A 66 3.04 19.57 8.20
CA VAL A 66 2.60 18.53 7.28
C VAL A 66 3.25 18.67 5.92
N GLU A 67 3.52 17.53 5.30
CA GLU A 67 4.08 17.44 3.95
C GLU A 67 3.28 16.41 3.13
N HIS A 68 3.15 16.68 1.84
CA HIS A 68 2.56 15.76 0.88
C HIS A 68 3.56 15.49 -0.24
N VAL A 69 3.97 14.24 -0.38
CA VAL A 69 5.03 13.85 -1.31
C VAL A 69 4.48 12.82 -2.29
N THR A 70 4.55 13.16 -3.58
CA THR A 70 4.11 12.29 -4.69
C THR A 70 5.27 11.74 -5.51
N GLU A 71 6.48 12.34 -5.35
CA GLU A 71 7.66 11.96 -6.09
C GLU A 71 8.81 11.60 -5.16
N PRO A 72 9.60 10.56 -5.44
CA PRO A 72 10.68 10.11 -4.56
C PRO A 72 11.69 11.19 -4.18
N GLN A 73 11.97 12.12 -5.11
CA GLN A 73 12.91 13.23 -4.90
C GLN A 73 12.42 14.21 -3.82
N GLY A 74 11.10 14.24 -3.57
CA GLY A 74 10.48 15.08 -2.55
C GLY A 74 10.68 14.58 -1.11
N ILE A 75 11.04 13.32 -0.91
CA ILE A 75 11.12 12.70 0.43
C ILE A 75 12.19 13.38 1.29
N ARG A 76 13.41 13.49 0.78
CA ARG A 76 14.51 14.11 1.55
C ARG A 76 14.21 15.57 1.91
N PRO A 77 13.81 16.47 0.98
CA PRO A 77 13.46 17.84 1.33
C PRO A 77 12.31 17.94 2.34
N ALA A 78 11.31 17.08 2.25
CA ALA A 78 10.20 17.04 3.21
C ALA A 78 10.68 16.64 4.62
N LEU A 79 11.55 15.65 4.73
CA LEU A 79 12.19 15.27 5.99
C LEU A 79 12.99 16.43 6.60
N GLU A 80 13.82 17.09 5.79
CA GLU A 80 14.63 18.24 6.24
C GLU A 80 13.76 19.38 6.77
N ARG A 81 12.68 19.72 6.08
CA ARG A 81 11.70 20.74 6.56
C ARG A 81 11.01 20.29 7.83
N SER A 82 10.60 19.03 7.91
CA SER A 82 9.94 18.46 9.08
C SER A 82 10.84 18.53 10.32
N PHE A 83 12.10 18.11 10.22
CA PHE A 83 13.04 18.22 11.33
C PHE A 83 13.33 19.69 11.72
N LYS A 84 13.48 20.56 10.72
CA LYS A 84 13.72 21.99 10.97
C LYS A 84 12.53 22.68 11.62
N SER A 85 11.31 22.19 11.41
CA SER A 85 10.10 22.79 12.01
C SER A 85 10.08 22.76 13.53
N GLY A 86 10.79 21.80 14.15
CA GLY A 86 10.77 21.55 15.59
C GLY A 86 9.39 21.14 16.13
N LYS A 87 8.44 20.82 15.26
CA LYS A 87 7.08 20.40 15.61
C LYS A 87 6.89 18.91 15.37
N THR A 88 5.84 18.34 15.97
CA THR A 88 5.30 17.07 15.50
C THR A 88 4.95 17.21 14.01
N SER A 89 5.46 16.33 13.17
CA SER A 89 5.34 16.41 11.72
C SER A 89 4.74 15.15 11.15
N VAL A 90 3.92 15.27 10.10
CA VAL A 90 3.37 14.15 9.35
C VAL A 90 3.68 14.33 7.86
N ILE A 91 4.40 13.38 7.30
CA ILE A 91 4.72 13.32 5.88
C ILE A 91 3.89 12.22 5.24
N ASN A 92 2.94 12.60 4.40
CA ASN A 92 2.12 11.67 3.60
C ASN A 92 2.84 11.41 2.27
N VAL A 93 3.47 10.24 2.15
CA VAL A 93 4.17 9.79 0.94
C VAL A 93 3.23 8.91 0.14
N VAL A 94 2.79 9.40 -1.01
CA VAL A 94 1.95 8.62 -1.93
C VAL A 94 2.79 7.55 -2.60
N MET A 95 2.35 6.31 -2.52
CA MET A 95 3.03 5.16 -3.08
C MET A 95 2.19 4.51 -4.17
N ASP A 96 2.87 3.93 -5.16
CA ASP A 96 2.21 3.06 -6.13
C ASP A 96 1.76 1.77 -5.43
N ARG A 97 0.46 1.50 -5.44
CA ARG A 97 -0.14 0.30 -4.84
C ARG A 97 0.22 -0.99 -5.57
N HIS A 98 0.68 -0.89 -6.82
CA HIS A 98 1.06 -2.05 -7.63
C HIS A 98 2.52 -2.48 -7.43
N VAL A 99 3.28 -1.76 -6.63
CA VAL A 99 4.65 -2.14 -6.26
C VAL A 99 4.62 -2.99 -5.00
N TYR A 100 4.99 -4.24 -5.14
CA TYR A 100 4.97 -5.22 -4.06
C TYR A 100 6.34 -5.42 -3.45
N HIS A 101 6.39 -5.53 -2.13
CA HIS A 101 7.60 -5.97 -1.46
C HIS A 101 7.86 -7.47 -1.76
N PRO A 102 9.10 -7.90 -2.03
CA PRO A 102 9.39 -9.32 -2.32
C PRO A 102 8.89 -10.30 -1.26
N MET A 103 8.81 -9.88 0.01
CA MET A 103 8.25 -10.69 1.09
C MET A 103 6.74 -10.93 0.89
N THR A 104 5.99 -9.93 0.42
CA THR A 104 4.55 -10.04 0.13
C THR A 104 4.28 -11.14 -0.90
N LEU A 105 5.14 -11.22 -1.93
CA LEU A 105 5.06 -12.28 -2.94
C LEU A 105 5.27 -13.68 -2.33
N ARG A 106 6.19 -13.82 -1.38
CA ARG A 106 6.42 -15.09 -0.68
C ARG A 106 5.26 -15.47 0.24
N ILE A 107 4.67 -14.51 0.94
CA ILE A 107 3.48 -14.73 1.77
C ILE A 107 2.31 -15.15 0.89
N GLY A 108 2.11 -14.50 -0.25
CA GLY A 108 1.10 -14.87 -1.25
C GLY A 108 1.25 -16.33 -1.68
N ALA A 109 2.47 -16.78 -1.98
CA ALA A 109 2.77 -18.16 -2.34
C ALA A 109 2.48 -19.16 -1.21
N ALA A 110 2.55 -18.74 0.06
CA ALA A 110 2.22 -19.60 1.21
C ALA A 110 0.70 -19.82 1.38
N HIS A 111 -0.14 -19.00 0.79
CA HIS A 111 -1.60 -19.11 0.86
C HIS A 111 -2.20 -20.09 -0.17
N ARG A 112 -1.57 -21.24 -0.36
CA ARG A 112 -2.03 -22.29 -1.29
C ARG A 112 -3.41 -22.90 -0.99
N PHE A 113 -4.00 -22.54 0.14
CA PHE A 113 -5.35 -22.96 0.50
C PHE A 113 -6.47 -22.12 -0.17
N MET A 114 -6.11 -21.04 -0.84
CA MET A 114 -7.09 -20.27 -1.61
C MET A 114 -7.39 -20.97 -2.94
N ASP A 115 -8.66 -20.93 -3.34
CA ASP A 115 -9.10 -21.46 -4.63
C ASP A 115 -8.38 -20.70 -5.77
N PRO A 116 -7.59 -21.38 -6.62
CA PRO A 116 -6.87 -20.74 -7.72
C PRO A 116 -7.77 -19.99 -8.69
N ALA A 117 -9.03 -20.44 -8.86
CA ALA A 117 -9.99 -19.80 -9.74
C ALA A 117 -10.43 -18.41 -9.25
N ARG A 118 -10.26 -18.14 -7.97
CA ARG A 118 -10.59 -16.85 -7.34
C ARG A 118 -9.41 -15.91 -7.20
N MET A 119 -8.21 -16.38 -7.54
CA MET A 119 -7.00 -15.56 -7.44
C MET A 119 -6.77 -14.76 -8.73
N PRO A 120 -6.29 -13.51 -8.63
CA PRO A 120 -5.68 -12.80 -9.76
C PRO A 120 -4.54 -13.62 -10.35
N GLU A 121 -4.24 -13.43 -11.64
CA GLU A 121 -3.22 -14.20 -12.35
C GLU A 121 -1.86 -14.19 -11.64
N MET A 122 -1.43 -13.03 -11.16
CA MET A 122 -0.16 -12.91 -10.42
C MET A 122 -0.16 -13.76 -9.15
N GLY A 123 -1.24 -13.74 -8.37
CA GLY A 123 -1.39 -14.56 -7.17
C GLY A 123 -1.36 -16.06 -7.50
N ARG A 124 -2.01 -16.49 -8.59
CA ARG A 124 -1.96 -17.87 -9.09
C ARG A 124 -0.56 -18.29 -9.49
N ARG A 125 0.17 -17.45 -10.24
CA ARG A 125 1.56 -17.74 -10.66
C ARG A 125 2.49 -17.92 -9.48
N LEU A 126 2.27 -17.20 -8.38
CA LEU A 126 3.07 -17.28 -7.17
C LEU A 126 2.71 -18.47 -6.29
N ALA A 127 1.42 -18.70 -6.09
CA ALA A 127 0.92 -19.77 -5.22
C ALA A 127 0.99 -21.17 -5.90
N TYR A 128 0.81 -21.21 -7.23
CA TYR A 128 0.73 -22.43 -8.02
C TYR A 128 1.58 -22.32 -9.29
N PRO A 129 2.90 -22.15 -9.19
CA PRO A 129 3.79 -22.02 -10.34
C PRO A 129 3.69 -23.21 -11.31
N GLU A 130 3.41 -24.40 -10.77
CA GLU A 130 3.25 -25.64 -11.53
C GLU A 130 2.11 -25.61 -12.56
N LEU A 131 1.10 -24.75 -12.38
CA LEU A 131 0.02 -24.59 -13.35
C LEU A 131 0.48 -23.85 -14.63
N PHE A 132 1.52 -23.02 -14.50
CA PHE A 132 2.05 -22.20 -15.59
C PHE A 132 3.30 -22.78 -16.25
N GLU A 133 3.99 -23.72 -15.60
CA GLU A 133 5.14 -24.44 -16.21
C GLU A 133 4.66 -25.33 -17.35
N LYS A 134 3.52 -26.01 -17.20
CA LYS A 134 2.89 -26.83 -18.23
C LYS A 134 2.43 -26.04 -19.47
N GLU A 135 2.05 -24.78 -19.31
CA GLU A 135 1.69 -23.91 -20.43
C GLU A 135 2.90 -23.57 -21.31
N LYS A 136 4.09 -23.39 -20.68
CA LYS A 136 5.34 -23.12 -21.42
C LYS A 136 5.81 -24.36 -22.20
N GLU A 137 5.68 -25.55 -21.64
CA GLU A 137 6.04 -26.79 -22.32
C GLU A 137 5.11 -27.07 -23.52
N GLY A 138 3.82 -26.82 -23.37
CA GLY A 138 2.84 -26.97 -24.45
C GLY A 138 2.94 -25.92 -25.55
N ALA A 139 3.47 -24.72 -25.24
CA ALA A 139 3.71 -23.66 -26.24
C ALA A 139 5.02 -23.85 -27.02
N SER A 140 6.02 -24.54 -26.44
CA SER A 140 7.29 -24.85 -27.10
C SER A 140 7.20 -26.11 -28.00
N ALA A 141 6.10 -26.86 -27.95
CA ALA A 141 5.88 -28.07 -28.75
C ALA A 141 5.00 -27.85 -29.99
N ARG A 142 4.69 -26.61 -30.31
CA ARG A 142 4.00 -26.18 -31.54
C ARG A 142 4.89 -25.26 -32.35
#